data_1f2ee15aefc41e80376bc689f6c710ae
#
_entry.id   1f2ee15aefc41e80376bc689f6c710ae
#
_cell.length_a   1.000
_cell.length_b   1.000
_cell.length_c   1.000
_cell.angle_alpha   90.00
_cell.angle_beta   90.00
_cell.angle_gamma   90.00
#
_symmetry.space_group_name_H-M   'P 1'
#
loop_
_entity.id
_entity.type
_entity.pdbx_description
1 polymer ?
#
loop_
_entity_poly.entity_id
_entity_poly.type
_entity_poly.pdbx_seq_one_letter_code
_entity_poly.pdbx_strand_id
1 'polypeptide(L)'
;HSKSFLLKHWALGLPDLHLLLLAPVSQNDLVGIVGGHSAPQGRWPWQISLRVYSYRWAAWVHICGGSLIHPQWVLTAAHCIGRKDADPSAYRVQAGNVFLYGDTKLLHVNRVIVHPDYVNAFLGSDVALLRLAKPAVCSANIKPVRLSSLSDSITPRDQCWVTGWGAISMFGSLPPPFRLQQVEVQVVKNAVCEQQYHNASRHRHRDRRIILDDMLCAGSEGRSACYGDSGGPLVCKVTGSWRLVGVVSWGIGCALRNIPGVYARVQSFVPWIQQQMRRYT
;
A
#
# COMPACT_ATOMS: atom_id res chain seq x y z
N HIS A 1 76.78 4.93 -9.44
CA HIS A 1 76.70 3.86 -10.45
C HIS A 1 75.23 3.71 -10.89
N SER A 2 74.83 4.41 -11.92
CA SER A 2 74.86 4.07 -13.33
C SER A 2 74.13 2.76 -13.67
N LYS A 3 72.97 2.85 -14.30
CA LYS A 3 72.79 2.59 -15.71
C LYS A 3 71.31 2.81 -16.15
N SER A 4 71.20 3.71 -17.08
CA SER A 4 70.09 3.92 -17.98
C SER A 4 69.89 2.67 -18.87
N PHE A 5 68.62 2.38 -19.20
CA PHE A 5 68.26 1.69 -20.41
C PHE A 5 66.97 2.31 -21.01
N LEU A 6 67.16 2.96 -22.10
CA LEU A 6 66.12 3.39 -23.07
C LEU A 6 65.60 2.15 -23.80
N LEU A 7 64.28 2.03 -23.93
CA LEU A 7 63.68 1.33 -25.04
C LEU A 7 62.40 2.06 -25.52
N LYS A 8 62.42 2.26 -26.82
CA LYS A 8 61.56 3.04 -27.69
C LYS A 8 60.16 2.45 -27.91
N HIS A 9 59.20 3.38 -28.08
CA HIS A 9 58.08 3.34 -28.99
C HIS A 9 57.26 2.07 -29.20
N TRP A 10 55.96 2.16 -28.86
CA TRP A 10 54.90 1.91 -29.82
C TRP A 10 53.68 2.73 -29.40
N ALA A 11 53.32 3.71 -30.24
CA ALA A 11 52.07 4.44 -30.15
C ALA A 11 50.97 3.57 -30.76
N LEU A 12 49.98 3.19 -29.98
CA LEU A 12 48.69 2.74 -30.47
C LEU A 12 47.64 3.59 -29.80
N GLY A 13 46.90 4.35 -30.60
CA GLY A 13 45.87 5.26 -30.21
C GLY A 13 44.76 4.51 -29.47
N LEU A 14 44.46 4.96 -28.27
CA LEU A 14 43.22 4.65 -27.60
C LEU A 14 42.20 5.76 -27.95
N PRO A 15 41.00 5.39 -28.38
CA PRO A 15 39.96 6.37 -28.65
C PRO A 15 39.49 7.02 -27.37
N ASP A 16 39.10 8.25 -27.48
CA ASP A 16 38.59 9.16 -26.47
C ASP A 16 37.66 8.46 -25.48
N LEU A 17 38.07 8.44 -24.23
CA LEU A 17 37.19 8.15 -23.11
C LEU A 17 36.25 9.35 -22.97
N HIS A 18 35.14 9.35 -23.69
CA HIS A 18 34.05 10.26 -23.42
C HIS A 18 33.65 10.12 -21.96
N LEU A 19 34.01 11.13 -21.20
CA LEU A 19 33.49 11.41 -19.87
C LEU A 19 31.97 11.43 -20.00
N LEU A 20 31.31 10.31 -19.72
CA LEU A 20 29.87 10.26 -19.49
C LEU A 20 29.61 11.15 -18.26
N LEU A 21 29.35 12.42 -18.53
CA LEU A 21 28.71 13.32 -17.59
C LEU A 21 27.39 12.65 -17.19
N LEU A 22 27.39 11.99 -16.02
CA LEU A 22 26.17 11.62 -15.34
C LEU A 22 25.39 12.92 -15.14
N ALA A 23 24.39 13.13 -15.98
CA ALA A 23 23.41 14.18 -15.74
C ALA A 23 22.88 13.99 -14.31
N PRO A 24 22.74 15.06 -13.52
CA PRO A 24 22.14 14.93 -12.21
C PRO A 24 20.73 14.37 -12.39
N VAL A 25 20.49 13.19 -11.80
CA VAL A 25 19.14 12.58 -11.75
C VAL A 25 18.25 13.63 -11.10
N SER A 26 17.29 14.14 -11.85
CA SER A 26 16.30 15.09 -11.35
C SER A 26 15.67 14.49 -10.10
N GLN A 27 15.62 15.24 -9.00
CA GLN A 27 14.99 14.81 -7.72
C GLN A 27 13.49 14.49 -7.86
N ASN A 28 12.92 14.62 -9.06
CA ASN A 28 11.51 14.35 -9.35
C ASN A 28 11.23 12.89 -9.75
N ASP A 29 12.25 12.04 -9.93
CA ASP A 29 12.08 10.66 -10.43
C ASP A 29 12.10 9.57 -9.34
N LEU A 30 12.07 9.95 -8.06
CA LEU A 30 11.93 8.99 -6.94
C LEU A 30 10.46 8.80 -6.61
N VAL A 31 9.84 7.86 -7.30
CA VAL A 31 8.40 7.58 -7.28
C VAL A 31 8.14 6.37 -6.40
N GLY A 32 7.48 6.57 -5.26
CA GLY A 32 6.95 5.50 -4.41
C GLY A 32 5.53 5.12 -4.81
N ILE A 33 5.00 3.95 -4.35
CA ILE A 33 3.85 3.35 -5.03
C ILE A 33 4.13 3.38 -6.54
N VAL A 34 4.16 2.31 -7.26
CA VAL A 34 4.64 2.35 -8.65
C VAL A 34 3.88 3.40 -9.46
N GLY A 35 4.60 4.34 -10.08
CA GLY A 35 4.03 5.44 -10.86
C GLY A 35 3.39 6.58 -10.06
N GLY A 36 3.56 6.60 -8.72
CA GLY A 36 3.05 7.64 -7.86
C GLY A 36 3.97 8.86 -7.70
N HIS A 37 3.65 9.70 -6.77
CA HIS A 37 4.43 10.87 -6.36
C HIS A 37 4.17 11.19 -4.89
N SER A 38 5.00 12.04 -4.30
CA SER A 38 4.90 12.43 -2.89
C SER A 38 3.55 13.05 -2.55
N ALA A 39 2.91 12.54 -1.50
CA ALA A 39 1.67 13.09 -1.00
C ALA A 39 1.91 14.38 -0.21
N PRO A 40 1.09 15.45 -0.42
CA PRO A 40 1.09 16.60 0.45
C PRO A 40 0.64 16.26 1.87
N GLN A 41 1.19 16.93 2.87
CA GLN A 41 0.75 16.78 4.26
C GLN A 41 -0.75 17.12 4.39
N GLY A 42 -1.51 16.25 5.09
CA GLY A 42 -2.94 16.43 5.31
C GLY A 42 -3.84 16.07 4.13
N ARG A 43 -3.29 15.66 2.98
CA ARG A 43 -4.09 15.24 1.80
C ARG A 43 -4.91 13.98 2.08
N TRP A 44 -4.33 13.04 2.82
CA TRP A 44 -4.92 11.74 3.15
C TRP A 44 -4.96 11.55 4.67
N PRO A 45 -5.84 12.29 5.38
CA PRO A 45 -5.80 12.36 6.84
C PRO A 45 -6.23 11.07 7.54
N TRP A 46 -6.73 10.09 6.82
CA TRP A 46 -7.07 8.75 7.30
C TRP A 46 -5.95 7.74 7.15
N GLN A 47 -4.87 8.07 6.41
CA GLN A 47 -3.75 7.16 6.24
C GLN A 47 -3.09 6.85 7.57
N ILE A 48 -2.90 5.56 7.86
CA ILE A 48 -2.12 5.11 9.02
C ILE A 48 -1.01 4.15 8.61
N SER A 49 0.02 4.06 9.44
CA SER A 49 1.04 3.03 9.41
C SER A 49 0.82 2.08 10.57
N LEU A 50 0.61 0.80 10.28
CA LEU A 50 0.58 -0.29 11.25
C LEU A 50 1.99 -0.78 11.50
N ARG A 51 2.37 -0.91 12.77
CA ARG A 51 3.73 -1.25 13.18
C ARG A 51 3.77 -2.39 14.17
N VAL A 52 4.87 -3.16 14.09
CA VAL A 52 5.27 -4.16 15.09
C VAL A 52 6.66 -3.84 15.61
N TYR A 53 6.98 -4.30 16.83
CA TYR A 53 8.30 -4.12 17.38
C TYR A 53 9.28 -5.12 16.77
N SER A 54 10.36 -4.61 16.19
CA SER A 54 11.46 -5.41 15.68
C SER A 54 12.61 -5.44 16.68
N TYR A 55 12.86 -6.59 17.26
CA TYR A 55 14.02 -6.78 18.16
C TYR A 55 15.35 -6.59 17.44
N ARG A 56 15.41 -6.93 16.14
CA ARG A 56 16.62 -6.72 15.32
C ARG A 56 17.00 -5.25 15.19
N TRP A 57 16.02 -4.36 15.12
CA TRP A 57 16.22 -2.91 14.94
C TRP A 57 15.97 -2.12 16.22
N ALA A 58 15.55 -2.80 17.29
CA ALA A 58 15.11 -2.18 18.54
C ALA A 58 14.11 -1.02 18.32
N ALA A 59 13.19 -1.19 17.36
CA ALA A 59 12.28 -0.14 16.91
C ALA A 59 10.93 -0.68 16.45
N TRP A 60 9.93 0.19 16.46
CA TRP A 60 8.62 -0.06 15.86
C TRP A 60 8.69 0.14 14.35
N VAL A 61 8.66 -0.96 13.59
CA VAL A 61 8.79 -0.96 12.13
C VAL A 61 7.43 -1.06 11.44
N HIS A 62 7.31 -0.41 10.31
CA HIS A 62 6.15 -0.49 9.44
C HIS A 62 6.01 -1.89 8.85
N ILE A 63 4.79 -2.43 8.89
CA ILE A 63 4.44 -3.70 8.27
C ILE A 63 3.33 -3.58 7.24
N CYS A 64 2.38 -2.67 7.49
CA CYS A 64 1.20 -2.47 6.64
C CYS A 64 0.67 -1.03 6.74
N GLY A 65 -0.09 -0.63 5.74
CA GLY A 65 -0.97 0.52 5.82
C GLY A 65 -2.29 0.22 6.51
N GLY A 66 -3.14 1.21 6.57
CA GLY A 66 -4.52 1.10 7.03
C GLY A 66 -5.26 2.43 6.91
N SER A 67 -6.52 2.42 7.26
CA SER A 67 -7.40 3.58 7.19
C SER A 67 -8.09 3.84 8.51
N LEU A 68 -7.99 5.06 9.03
CA LEU A 68 -8.83 5.50 10.15
C LEU A 68 -10.27 5.65 9.63
N ILE A 69 -11.20 4.86 10.13
CA ILE A 69 -12.63 4.86 9.75
C ILE A 69 -13.54 5.47 10.83
N HIS A 70 -13.00 5.63 12.03
CA HIS A 70 -13.60 6.29 13.20
C HIS A 70 -12.43 6.76 14.09
N PRO A 71 -12.57 7.79 14.94
CA PRO A 71 -11.46 8.22 15.81
C PRO A 71 -10.80 7.09 16.61
N GLN A 72 -11.53 6.02 16.88
CA GLN A 72 -11.01 4.87 17.65
C GLN A 72 -10.87 3.58 16.85
N TRP A 73 -11.17 3.58 15.54
CA TRP A 73 -11.15 2.37 14.72
C TRP A 73 -10.35 2.53 13.44
N VAL A 74 -9.49 1.56 13.20
CA VAL A 74 -8.69 1.41 11.99
C VAL A 74 -9.13 0.16 11.24
N LEU A 75 -9.29 0.28 9.92
CA LEU A 75 -9.47 -0.85 9.00
C LEU A 75 -8.16 -1.11 8.28
N THR A 76 -7.75 -2.37 8.24
CA THR A 76 -6.56 -2.87 7.53
C THR A 76 -6.84 -4.24 6.92
N ALA A 77 -5.85 -4.87 6.29
CA ALA A 77 -5.98 -6.23 5.78
C ALA A 77 -5.77 -7.29 6.88
N ALA A 78 -6.49 -8.41 6.79
CA ALA A 78 -6.35 -9.51 7.75
C ALA A 78 -4.96 -10.16 7.66
N HIS A 79 -4.36 -10.25 6.47
CA HIS A 79 -3.02 -10.83 6.31
C HIS A 79 -1.91 -10.00 6.98
N CYS A 80 -2.18 -8.74 7.34
CA CYS A 80 -1.29 -7.90 8.15
C CYS A 80 -1.23 -8.33 9.62
N ILE A 81 -2.18 -9.16 10.05
CA ILE A 81 -2.27 -9.65 11.43
C ILE A 81 -1.74 -11.08 11.48
N GLY A 82 -0.63 -11.29 12.15
CA GLY A 82 -0.07 -12.61 12.34
C GLY A 82 -1.01 -13.51 13.15
N ARG A 83 -1.18 -14.77 12.77
CA ARG A 83 -2.05 -15.73 13.49
C ARG A 83 -1.65 -15.93 14.95
N LYS A 84 -0.37 -15.77 15.27
CA LYS A 84 0.19 -15.93 16.62
C LYS A 84 0.14 -14.64 17.44
N ASP A 85 -0.09 -13.50 16.81
CA ASP A 85 0.06 -12.15 17.38
C ASP A 85 -1.29 -11.43 17.46
N ALA A 86 -2.36 -12.16 17.77
CA ALA A 86 -3.66 -11.55 18.10
C ALA A 86 -3.62 -10.70 19.39
N ASP A 87 -2.45 -10.62 20.04
CA ASP A 87 -2.23 -9.72 21.16
C ASP A 87 -2.17 -8.26 20.65
N PRO A 88 -3.14 -7.43 21.06
CA PRO A 88 -3.17 -6.03 20.65
C PRO A 88 -1.89 -5.26 21.02
N SER A 89 -1.20 -5.68 22.08
CA SER A 89 0.03 -5.03 22.56
C SER A 89 1.19 -5.14 21.57
N ALA A 90 1.15 -6.14 20.66
CA ALA A 90 2.14 -6.33 19.60
C ALA A 90 2.08 -5.24 18.51
N TYR A 91 1.01 -4.43 18.50
CA TYR A 91 0.77 -3.46 17.44
C TYR A 91 0.79 -2.02 17.94
N ARG A 92 1.24 -1.12 17.06
CA ARG A 92 1.14 0.34 17.20
C ARG A 92 0.65 0.94 15.90
N VAL A 93 0.01 2.09 16.01
CA VAL A 93 -0.50 2.85 14.86
C VAL A 93 0.13 4.24 14.85
N GLN A 94 0.68 4.63 13.71
CA GLN A 94 1.05 6.03 13.44
C GLN A 94 -0.03 6.65 12.57
N ALA A 95 -0.46 7.86 12.92
CA ALA A 95 -1.40 8.67 12.14
C ALA A 95 -0.90 10.12 12.02
N GLY A 96 -1.34 10.84 10.99
CA GLY A 96 -1.17 12.28 10.87
C GLY A 96 0.19 12.76 10.35
N ASN A 97 1.09 11.88 9.93
CA ASN A 97 2.39 12.27 9.38
C ASN A 97 2.62 11.58 8.03
N VAL A 98 3.17 12.33 7.07
CA VAL A 98 3.58 11.80 5.77
C VAL A 98 4.94 11.10 5.82
N PHE A 99 5.77 11.39 6.81
CA PHE A 99 7.04 10.71 7.01
C PHE A 99 6.88 9.47 7.90
N LEU A 100 7.32 8.31 7.40
CA LEU A 100 7.07 7.03 8.04
C LEU A 100 7.70 6.93 9.45
N TYR A 101 8.92 7.39 9.62
CA TYR A 101 9.66 7.32 10.89
C TYR A 101 9.91 8.71 11.48
N GLY A 102 9.03 9.67 11.19
CA GLY A 102 9.07 11.00 11.82
C GLY A 102 8.75 10.95 13.31
N ASP A 103 9.00 12.05 13.98
CA ASP A 103 8.75 12.25 15.41
C ASP A 103 7.24 12.34 15.70
N THR A 104 6.58 11.18 15.69
CA THR A 104 5.13 11.04 15.88
C THR A 104 4.86 10.02 16.98
N LYS A 105 4.04 10.41 17.95
CA LYS A 105 3.59 9.50 19.01
C LYS A 105 2.80 8.34 18.42
N LEU A 106 3.22 7.11 18.71
CA LEU A 106 2.51 5.90 18.31
C LEU A 106 1.29 5.66 19.20
N LEU A 107 0.16 5.37 18.58
CA LEU A 107 -1.09 5.05 19.26
C LEU A 107 -1.12 3.56 19.62
N HIS A 108 -1.59 3.26 20.82
CA HIS A 108 -1.75 1.89 21.30
C HIS A 108 -3.02 1.26 20.76
N VAL A 109 -2.95 -0.02 20.45
CA VAL A 109 -4.09 -0.86 20.09
C VAL A 109 -4.52 -1.64 21.33
N ASN A 110 -5.82 -1.72 21.58
CA ASN A 110 -6.37 -2.52 22.69
C ASN A 110 -7.23 -3.70 22.22
N ARG A 111 -7.56 -3.76 20.93
CA ARG A 111 -8.29 -4.89 20.34
C ARG A 111 -7.94 -5.07 18.87
N VAL A 112 -7.82 -6.34 18.48
CA VAL A 112 -7.64 -6.77 17.10
C VAL A 112 -8.80 -7.72 16.76
N ILE A 113 -9.48 -7.50 15.64
CA ILE A 113 -10.59 -8.32 15.17
C ILE A 113 -10.35 -8.68 13.71
N VAL A 114 -9.94 -9.92 13.43
CA VAL A 114 -9.82 -10.45 12.09
C VAL A 114 -11.20 -10.94 11.62
N HIS A 115 -11.52 -10.76 10.34
CA HIS A 115 -12.78 -11.28 9.79
C HIS A 115 -12.87 -12.80 10.02
N PRO A 116 -14.01 -13.34 10.51
CA PRO A 116 -14.10 -14.76 10.88
C PRO A 116 -13.86 -15.71 9.70
N ASP A 117 -14.25 -15.31 8.50
CA ASP A 117 -14.11 -16.13 7.28
C ASP A 117 -12.74 -16.00 6.60
N TYR A 118 -11.82 -15.19 7.18
CA TYR A 118 -10.47 -15.04 6.61
C TYR A 118 -9.64 -16.31 6.83
N VAL A 119 -9.11 -16.84 5.74
CA VAL A 119 -8.16 -17.97 5.72
C VAL A 119 -6.83 -17.52 5.10
N ASN A 120 -6.89 -16.92 3.94
CA ASN A 120 -5.79 -16.27 3.24
C ASN A 120 -6.34 -15.25 2.22
N ALA A 121 -5.52 -14.32 1.77
CA ALA A 121 -5.94 -13.23 0.88
C ALA A 121 -6.58 -13.69 -0.44
N PHE A 122 -6.14 -14.82 -1.00
CA PHE A 122 -6.67 -15.37 -2.27
C PHE A 122 -8.08 -15.97 -2.13
N LEU A 123 -8.51 -16.26 -0.91
CA LEU A 123 -9.84 -16.80 -0.61
C LEU A 123 -10.82 -15.72 -0.12
N GLY A 124 -10.44 -14.47 -0.16
CA GLY A 124 -11.27 -13.34 0.25
C GLY A 124 -11.27 -13.07 1.76
N SER A 125 -12.20 -12.24 2.18
CA SER A 125 -12.40 -11.81 3.57
C SER A 125 -11.15 -11.17 4.22
N ASP A 126 -10.27 -10.59 3.41
CA ASP A 126 -8.98 -10.05 3.84
C ASP A 126 -9.12 -8.66 4.47
N VAL A 127 -9.83 -8.61 5.59
CA VAL A 127 -10.03 -7.40 6.39
C VAL A 127 -9.87 -7.66 7.88
N ALA A 128 -9.32 -6.68 8.59
CA ALA A 128 -9.22 -6.69 10.05
C ALA A 128 -9.49 -5.28 10.61
N LEU A 129 -10.05 -5.24 11.81
CA LEU A 129 -10.28 -4.03 12.58
C LEU A 129 -9.32 -3.96 13.76
N LEU A 130 -8.78 -2.77 14.00
CA LEU A 130 -8.00 -2.44 15.17
C LEU A 130 -8.74 -1.36 15.96
N ARG A 131 -9.00 -1.61 17.24
CA ARG A 131 -9.51 -0.59 18.15
C ARG A 131 -8.35 0.06 18.88
N LEU A 132 -8.25 1.37 18.78
CA LEU A 132 -7.25 2.14 19.50
C LEU A 132 -7.60 2.20 21.00
N ALA A 133 -6.60 2.16 21.86
CA ALA A 133 -6.78 2.26 23.32
C ALA A 133 -7.40 3.60 23.73
N LYS A 134 -7.05 4.68 23.00
CA LYS A 134 -7.65 6.01 23.12
C LYS A 134 -7.99 6.52 21.74
N PRO A 135 -9.08 7.28 21.59
CA PRO A 135 -9.39 7.90 20.29
C PRO A 135 -8.23 8.76 19.78
N ALA A 136 -7.97 8.69 18.49
CA ALA A 136 -7.07 9.63 17.82
C ALA A 136 -7.66 11.04 17.89
N VAL A 137 -6.82 12.02 18.19
CA VAL A 137 -7.24 13.43 18.24
C VAL A 137 -7.36 13.92 16.81
N CYS A 138 -8.59 14.20 16.37
CA CYS A 138 -8.86 14.71 15.02
C CYS A 138 -8.24 16.09 14.82
N SER A 139 -7.65 16.28 13.64
CA SER A 139 -6.99 17.53 13.22
C SER A 139 -7.06 17.65 11.69
N ALA A 140 -6.40 18.66 11.11
CA ALA A 140 -6.25 18.75 9.66
C ALA A 140 -5.57 17.52 9.06
N ASN A 141 -4.68 16.87 9.83
CA ASN A 141 -3.86 15.73 9.39
C ASN A 141 -4.42 14.37 9.84
N ILE A 142 -5.43 14.33 10.71
CA ILE A 142 -6.03 13.10 11.26
C ILE A 142 -7.55 13.22 11.20
N LYS A 143 -8.15 12.53 10.24
CA LYS A 143 -9.62 12.48 10.07
C LYS A 143 -10.03 11.09 9.57
N PRO A 144 -11.12 10.52 10.08
CA PRO A 144 -11.68 9.29 9.53
C PRO A 144 -12.17 9.48 8.08
N VAL A 145 -11.99 8.44 7.26
CA VAL A 145 -12.63 8.33 5.95
C VAL A 145 -13.99 7.65 6.08
N ARG A 146 -14.96 8.06 5.26
CA ARG A 146 -16.24 7.37 5.17
C ARG A 146 -16.12 6.08 4.38
N LEU A 147 -16.75 5.02 4.87
CA LEU A 147 -16.87 3.76 4.13
C LEU A 147 -17.77 3.96 2.90
N SER A 148 -17.49 3.23 1.81
CA SER A 148 -18.44 3.15 0.69
C SER A 148 -19.73 2.46 1.14
N SER A 149 -20.86 2.96 0.67
CA SER A 149 -22.18 2.40 0.96
C SER A 149 -22.58 1.34 -0.07
N LEU A 150 -23.59 0.52 0.25
CA LEU A 150 -24.13 -0.46 -0.69
C LEU A 150 -24.74 0.19 -1.94
N SER A 151 -25.13 1.46 -1.86
CA SER A 151 -25.67 2.22 -2.99
C SER A 151 -24.59 2.89 -3.85
N ASP A 152 -23.33 2.94 -3.41
CA ASP A 152 -22.24 3.54 -4.19
C ASP A 152 -21.88 2.62 -5.36
N SER A 153 -22.00 3.12 -6.58
CA SER A 153 -21.58 2.41 -7.79
C SER A 153 -20.21 2.93 -8.21
N ILE A 154 -19.17 2.12 -7.97
CA ILE A 154 -17.79 2.47 -8.34
C ILE A 154 -17.51 1.95 -9.75
N THR A 155 -17.10 2.85 -10.63
CA THR A 155 -16.85 2.59 -12.05
C THR A 155 -15.40 2.94 -12.45
N PRO A 156 -14.91 2.48 -13.60
CA PRO A 156 -13.60 2.87 -14.11
C PRO A 156 -13.43 4.37 -14.40
N ARG A 157 -14.52 5.14 -14.38
CA ARG A 157 -14.52 6.61 -14.61
C ARG A 157 -14.32 7.40 -13.33
N ASP A 158 -14.45 6.75 -12.17
CA ASP A 158 -14.32 7.43 -10.89
C ASP A 158 -12.85 7.74 -10.61
N GLN A 159 -12.60 8.90 -10.01
CA GLN A 159 -11.28 9.32 -9.59
C GLN A 159 -10.90 8.54 -8.32
N CYS A 160 -10.02 7.55 -8.47
CA CYS A 160 -9.58 6.70 -7.38
C CYS A 160 -8.08 6.85 -7.11
N TRP A 161 -7.70 6.76 -5.86
CA TRP A 161 -6.31 6.90 -5.41
C TRP A 161 -5.93 5.80 -4.43
N VAL A 162 -4.71 5.32 -4.57
CA VAL A 162 -4.06 4.46 -3.58
C VAL A 162 -2.87 5.18 -2.98
N THR A 163 -2.65 4.99 -1.69
CA THR A 163 -1.60 5.69 -0.92
C THR A 163 -0.87 4.74 0.01
N GLY A 164 0.43 4.97 0.21
CA GLY A 164 1.23 4.13 1.09
C GLY A 164 2.73 4.45 1.09
N TRP A 165 3.46 3.70 1.87
CA TRP A 165 4.91 3.76 2.01
C TRP A 165 5.61 2.51 1.46
N GLY A 166 4.92 1.75 0.63
CA GLY A 166 5.44 0.53 0.04
C GLY A 166 6.52 0.76 -1.00
N ALA A 167 6.94 -0.33 -1.64
CA ALA A 167 7.98 -0.32 -2.67
C ALA A 167 7.57 0.51 -3.89
N ILE A 168 8.55 1.17 -4.49
CA ILE A 168 8.41 2.06 -5.64
C ILE A 168 8.52 1.33 -6.98
N SER A 169 8.97 0.08 -6.93
CA SER A 169 9.05 -0.85 -8.04
C SER A 169 9.10 -2.28 -7.51
N MET A 170 9.08 -3.28 -8.38
CA MET A 170 9.22 -4.68 -7.95
C MET A 170 10.50 -4.96 -7.15
N PHE A 171 11.55 -4.16 -7.32
CA PHE A 171 12.87 -4.35 -6.70
C PHE A 171 13.40 -3.12 -5.97
N GLY A 172 12.62 -2.05 -5.87
CA GLY A 172 13.02 -0.79 -5.27
C GLY A 172 12.15 -0.42 -4.06
N SER A 173 12.76 -0.33 -2.88
CA SER A 173 12.09 0.18 -1.68
C SER A 173 11.97 1.71 -1.73
N LEU A 174 10.99 2.26 -1.03
CA LEU A 174 10.86 3.70 -0.82
C LEU A 174 12.12 4.22 -0.09
N PRO A 175 12.84 5.21 -0.64
CA PRO A 175 14.04 5.75 0.01
C PRO A 175 13.70 6.66 1.19
N PRO A 176 14.65 6.87 2.13
CA PRO A 176 14.52 7.92 3.12
C PRO A 176 14.28 9.29 2.46
N PRO A 177 13.50 10.17 3.08
CA PRO A 177 12.93 10.10 4.42
C PRO A 177 11.59 9.34 4.49
N PHE A 178 11.32 8.38 3.61
CA PHE A 178 10.13 7.53 3.58
C PHE A 178 8.83 8.35 3.57
N ARG A 179 8.73 9.27 2.62
CA ARG A 179 7.57 10.14 2.46
C ARG A 179 6.42 9.39 1.82
N LEU A 180 5.21 9.51 2.38
CA LEU A 180 3.98 8.93 1.85
C LEU A 180 3.83 9.22 0.37
N GLN A 181 3.50 8.19 -0.39
CA GLN A 181 3.28 8.27 -1.82
C GLN A 181 1.79 8.13 -2.15
N GLN A 182 1.41 8.64 -3.32
CA GLN A 182 0.04 8.58 -3.84
C GLN A 182 0.07 8.34 -5.34
N VAL A 183 -0.86 7.57 -5.86
CA VAL A 183 -1.08 7.39 -7.30
C VAL A 183 -2.56 7.30 -7.62
N GLU A 184 -2.96 7.94 -8.71
CA GLU A 184 -4.28 7.77 -9.27
C GLU A 184 -4.35 6.44 -10.05
N VAL A 185 -5.36 5.65 -9.76
CA VAL A 185 -5.58 4.33 -10.37
C VAL A 185 -6.99 4.21 -10.90
N GLN A 186 -7.16 3.40 -11.95
CA GLN A 186 -8.47 3.04 -12.47
C GLN A 186 -8.97 1.75 -11.85
N VAL A 187 -10.24 1.71 -11.48
CA VAL A 187 -10.93 0.50 -11.09
C VAL A 187 -11.18 -0.36 -12.33
N VAL A 188 -10.95 -1.64 -12.22
CA VAL A 188 -11.17 -2.62 -13.28
C VAL A 188 -12.36 -3.48 -12.91
N LYS A 189 -13.31 -3.66 -13.84
CA LYS A 189 -14.46 -4.55 -13.60
C LYS A 189 -14.00 -5.97 -13.27
N ASN A 190 -14.62 -6.61 -12.27
CA ASN A 190 -14.22 -7.95 -11.82
C ASN A 190 -14.16 -8.98 -12.95
N ALA A 191 -15.10 -8.94 -13.91
CA ALA A 191 -15.07 -9.86 -15.05
C ALA A 191 -13.85 -9.67 -15.96
N VAL A 192 -13.39 -8.42 -16.16
CA VAL A 192 -12.19 -8.10 -16.94
C VAL A 192 -10.94 -8.53 -16.15
N CYS A 193 -10.90 -8.21 -14.86
CA CYS A 193 -9.83 -8.61 -13.97
C CYS A 193 -9.67 -10.14 -13.91
N GLU A 194 -10.76 -10.88 -13.76
CA GLU A 194 -10.80 -12.35 -13.81
C GLU A 194 -10.15 -12.89 -15.08
N GLN A 195 -10.55 -12.37 -16.23
CA GLN A 195 -9.98 -12.76 -17.52
C GLN A 195 -8.48 -12.44 -17.61
N GLN A 196 -8.05 -11.27 -17.11
CA GLN A 196 -6.63 -10.88 -17.09
C GLN A 196 -5.80 -11.83 -16.23
N TYR A 197 -6.31 -12.20 -15.05
CA TYR A 197 -5.64 -13.15 -14.15
C TYR A 197 -5.59 -14.57 -14.74
N HIS A 198 -6.64 -15.03 -15.40
CA HIS A 198 -6.62 -16.31 -16.10
C HIS A 198 -5.60 -16.33 -17.25
N ASN A 199 -5.48 -15.23 -17.99
CA ASN A 199 -4.50 -15.11 -19.08
C ASN A 199 -3.05 -15.08 -18.55
N ALA A 200 -2.82 -14.50 -17.38
CA ALA A 200 -1.50 -14.43 -16.75
C ALA A 200 -1.08 -15.76 -16.12
N SER A 201 -2.02 -16.51 -15.57
CA SER A 201 -1.76 -17.85 -15.03
C SER A 201 -1.67 -18.88 -16.15
N ARG A 202 -0.43 -19.19 -16.58
CA ARG A 202 -0.14 -20.14 -17.66
C ARG A 202 -0.62 -21.57 -17.42
N HIS A 203 -1.20 -21.92 -16.26
CA HIS A 203 -1.52 -23.31 -15.89
C HIS A 203 -2.80 -23.55 -15.08
N ARG A 204 -3.55 -24.54 -15.50
CA ARG A 204 -4.28 -25.61 -14.82
C ARG A 204 -5.69 -25.39 -14.24
N HIS A 205 -6.18 -24.18 -14.01
CA HIS A 205 -7.53 -24.07 -13.39
C HIS A 205 -8.37 -23.00 -14.08
N ARG A 206 -8.67 -23.21 -15.38
CA ARG A 206 -9.56 -22.30 -16.14
C ARG A 206 -10.98 -22.23 -15.56
N ASP A 207 -11.36 -23.22 -14.77
CA ASP A 207 -12.71 -23.33 -14.22
C ASP A 207 -12.84 -22.77 -12.78
N ARG A 208 -11.74 -22.38 -12.14
CA ARG A 208 -11.78 -21.84 -10.77
C ARG A 208 -11.80 -20.31 -10.79
N ARG A 209 -12.82 -19.75 -10.14
CA ARG A 209 -12.92 -18.31 -9.94
C ARG A 209 -11.74 -17.78 -9.08
N ILE A 210 -11.05 -16.76 -9.58
CA ILE A 210 -9.89 -16.12 -8.94
C ILE A 210 -10.34 -14.86 -8.21
N ILE A 211 -11.13 -14.00 -8.89
CA ILE A 211 -11.61 -12.72 -8.34
C ILE A 211 -13.01 -12.92 -7.75
N LEU A 212 -13.09 -12.95 -6.43
CA LEU A 212 -14.33 -13.19 -5.69
C LEU A 212 -15.18 -11.91 -5.60
N ASP A 213 -16.44 -12.06 -5.15
CA ASP A 213 -17.40 -10.94 -5.08
C ASP A 213 -17.00 -9.89 -4.04
N ASP A 214 -16.30 -10.30 -2.99
CA ASP A 214 -15.74 -9.45 -1.96
C ASP A 214 -14.37 -8.84 -2.33
N MET A 215 -13.97 -8.98 -3.59
CA MET A 215 -12.75 -8.39 -4.14
C MET A 215 -13.07 -7.27 -5.14
N LEU A 216 -12.12 -6.37 -5.30
CA LEU A 216 -12.12 -5.25 -6.23
C LEU A 216 -10.75 -5.16 -6.88
N CYS A 217 -10.70 -4.90 -8.18
CA CYS A 217 -9.44 -4.72 -8.90
C CYS A 217 -9.21 -3.25 -9.25
N ALA A 218 -7.98 -2.78 -9.10
CA ALA A 218 -7.59 -1.44 -9.54
C ALA A 218 -6.10 -1.36 -9.88
N GLY A 219 -5.76 -0.44 -10.77
CA GLY A 219 -4.41 -0.23 -11.25
C GLY A 219 -4.27 -0.48 -12.73
N SER A 220 -3.12 -0.11 -13.26
CA SER A 220 -2.76 -0.27 -14.68
C SER A 220 -1.25 -0.45 -14.80
N GLU A 221 -0.78 -0.68 -16.03
CA GLU A 221 0.65 -0.66 -16.32
C GLU A 221 1.30 0.64 -15.82
N GLY A 222 2.35 0.50 -15.02
CA GLY A 222 3.08 1.62 -14.44
C GLY A 222 2.40 2.30 -13.24
N ARG A 223 1.19 1.87 -12.79
CA ARG A 223 0.45 2.51 -11.68
C ARG A 223 -0.26 1.48 -10.81
N SER A 224 0.28 1.21 -9.62
CA SER A 224 -0.37 0.33 -8.64
C SER A 224 0.19 0.49 -7.23
N ALA A 225 -0.53 -0.10 -6.24
CA ALA A 225 0.06 -0.48 -4.96
C ALA A 225 1.16 -1.53 -5.16
N CYS A 226 2.09 -1.62 -4.21
CA CYS A 226 3.19 -2.58 -4.23
C CYS A 226 3.48 -3.13 -2.82
N TYR A 227 4.57 -3.87 -2.66
CA TYR A 227 4.98 -4.47 -1.39
C TYR A 227 5.13 -3.41 -0.28
N GLY A 228 4.46 -3.61 0.84
CA GLY A 228 4.42 -2.68 1.96
C GLY A 228 3.24 -1.70 1.95
N ASP A 229 2.43 -1.66 0.86
CA ASP A 229 1.16 -0.93 0.82
C ASP A 229 -0.02 -1.75 1.35
N SER A 230 0.18 -3.04 1.62
CA SER A 230 -0.83 -3.97 2.18
C SER A 230 -1.64 -3.33 3.30
N GLY A 231 -2.96 -3.53 3.29
CA GLY A 231 -3.87 -2.94 4.28
C GLY A 231 -4.19 -1.47 4.06
N GLY A 232 -3.44 -0.79 3.19
CA GLY A 232 -3.64 0.62 2.87
C GLY A 232 -4.92 0.90 2.10
N PRO A 233 -5.32 2.19 2.00
CA PRO A 233 -6.58 2.60 1.39
C PRO A 233 -6.54 2.66 -0.13
N LEU A 234 -7.60 2.18 -0.76
CA LEU A 234 -8.07 2.62 -2.06
C LEU A 234 -9.30 3.50 -1.83
N VAL A 235 -9.20 4.77 -2.17
CA VAL A 235 -10.29 5.74 -2.02
C VAL A 235 -10.75 6.26 -3.37
N CYS A 236 -12.06 6.44 -3.54
CA CYS A 236 -12.64 7.03 -4.75
C CYS A 236 -13.49 8.25 -4.38
N LYS A 237 -13.53 9.22 -5.28
CA LYS A 237 -14.38 10.40 -5.13
C LYS A 237 -15.77 10.09 -5.67
N VAL A 238 -16.71 9.82 -4.78
CA VAL A 238 -18.10 9.50 -5.11
C VAL A 238 -18.98 10.68 -4.73
N THR A 239 -19.74 11.21 -5.68
CA THR A 239 -20.60 12.40 -5.48
C THR A 239 -19.93 13.54 -4.72
N GLY A 240 -18.65 13.84 -5.09
CA GLY A 240 -17.86 14.91 -4.51
C GLY A 240 -17.18 14.60 -3.17
N SER A 241 -17.44 13.43 -2.57
CA SER A 241 -16.88 13.01 -1.28
C SER A 241 -15.96 11.80 -1.42
N TRP A 242 -14.88 11.75 -0.66
CA TRP A 242 -14.00 10.59 -0.58
C TRP A 242 -14.68 9.42 0.15
N ARG A 243 -14.63 8.25 -0.47
CA ARG A 243 -15.10 6.98 0.09
C ARG A 243 -13.97 5.96 0.10
N LEU A 244 -13.85 5.22 1.19
CA LEU A 244 -12.98 4.06 1.25
C LEU A 244 -13.68 2.90 0.54
N VAL A 245 -13.15 2.50 -0.62
CA VAL A 245 -13.76 1.48 -1.49
C VAL A 245 -12.99 0.15 -1.46
N GLY A 246 -11.69 0.20 -1.15
CA GLY A 246 -10.85 -0.99 -1.11
C GLY A 246 -9.78 -0.92 -0.04
N VAL A 247 -9.32 -2.10 0.36
CA VAL A 247 -8.16 -2.33 1.23
C VAL A 247 -7.14 -3.12 0.41
N VAL A 248 -5.90 -2.64 0.29
CA VAL A 248 -4.84 -3.32 -0.48
C VAL A 248 -4.67 -4.74 0.07
N SER A 249 -4.88 -5.76 -0.77
CA SER A 249 -4.90 -7.16 -0.36
C SER A 249 -3.79 -7.97 -1.01
N TRP A 250 -3.85 -8.22 -2.32
CA TRP A 250 -2.86 -9.05 -3.00
C TRP A 250 -2.69 -8.68 -4.48
N GLY A 251 -1.71 -9.28 -5.15
CA GLY A 251 -1.46 -9.12 -6.58
C GLY A 251 -0.31 -9.99 -7.05
N ILE A 252 -0.21 -10.19 -8.36
CA ILE A 252 0.93 -10.83 -9.00
C ILE A 252 1.88 -9.73 -9.48
N GLY A 253 2.89 -9.39 -8.65
CA GLY A 253 3.79 -8.27 -8.93
C GLY A 253 3.13 -6.92 -8.76
N CYS A 254 3.79 -5.85 -9.25
CA CYS A 254 3.33 -4.48 -9.10
C CYS A 254 3.33 -3.78 -10.45
N ALA A 255 2.24 -3.09 -10.79
CA ALA A 255 2.09 -2.26 -11.99
C ALA A 255 2.37 -2.97 -13.32
N LEU A 256 2.11 -4.27 -13.38
CA LEU A 256 2.28 -5.06 -14.58
C LEU A 256 1.12 -4.81 -15.56
N ARG A 257 1.43 -4.92 -16.85
CA ARG A 257 0.44 -4.77 -17.91
C ARG A 257 -0.64 -5.85 -17.79
N ASN A 258 -1.91 -5.44 -17.78
CA ASN A 258 -3.08 -6.31 -17.68
C ASN A 258 -3.09 -7.22 -16.42
N ILE A 259 -2.45 -6.77 -15.34
CA ILE A 259 -2.49 -7.45 -14.04
C ILE A 259 -2.72 -6.36 -12.96
N PRO A 260 -3.97 -5.93 -12.74
CA PRO A 260 -4.28 -4.95 -11.70
C PRO A 260 -4.06 -5.53 -10.30
N GLY A 261 -3.85 -4.66 -9.32
CA GLY A 261 -3.87 -5.05 -7.92
C GLY A 261 -5.27 -5.48 -7.48
N VAL A 262 -5.33 -6.38 -6.50
CA VAL A 262 -6.58 -6.86 -5.91
C VAL A 262 -6.73 -6.33 -4.50
N TYR A 263 -7.90 -5.83 -4.19
CA TYR A 263 -8.29 -5.17 -2.95
C TYR A 263 -9.47 -5.90 -2.33
N ALA A 264 -9.54 -5.96 -1.02
CA ALA A 264 -10.78 -6.34 -0.34
C ALA A 264 -11.83 -5.23 -0.60
N ARG A 265 -13.00 -5.60 -1.10
CA ARG A 265 -14.10 -4.69 -1.43
C ARG A 265 -14.79 -4.23 -0.15
N VAL A 266 -14.52 -3.00 0.31
CA VAL A 266 -15.02 -2.47 1.58
C VAL A 266 -16.54 -2.57 1.69
N GLN A 267 -17.25 -2.31 0.61
CA GLN A 267 -18.72 -2.38 0.55
C GLN A 267 -19.28 -3.72 1.04
N SER A 268 -18.61 -4.82 0.76
CA SER A 268 -18.99 -6.18 1.19
C SER A 268 -18.89 -6.37 2.69
N PHE A 269 -18.04 -5.60 3.37
CA PHE A 269 -17.73 -5.74 4.80
C PHE A 269 -18.40 -4.70 5.69
N VAL A 270 -19.10 -3.71 5.12
CA VAL A 270 -19.75 -2.62 5.89
C VAL A 270 -20.66 -3.15 7.02
N PRO A 271 -21.55 -4.15 6.77
CA PRO A 271 -22.40 -4.69 7.84
C PRO A 271 -21.58 -5.28 9.00
N TRP A 272 -20.54 -6.07 8.69
CA TRP A 272 -19.65 -6.65 9.68
C TRP A 272 -18.89 -5.57 10.45
N ILE A 273 -18.31 -4.60 9.77
CA ILE A 273 -17.58 -3.48 10.38
C ILE A 273 -18.47 -2.75 11.38
N GLN A 274 -19.67 -2.38 10.97
CA GLN A 274 -20.63 -1.68 11.82
C GLN A 274 -21.07 -2.52 13.01
N GLN A 275 -21.27 -3.82 12.83
CA GLN A 275 -21.59 -4.75 13.90
C GLN A 275 -20.49 -4.80 14.96
N GLN A 276 -19.22 -4.94 14.51
CA GLN A 276 -18.08 -4.98 15.43
C GLN A 276 -17.91 -3.66 16.20
N MET A 277 -18.03 -2.53 15.49
CA MET A 277 -17.93 -1.22 16.12
C MET A 277 -19.01 -1.01 17.20
N ARG A 278 -20.25 -1.43 16.95
CA ARG A 278 -21.33 -1.36 17.95
C ARG A 278 -21.12 -2.31 19.14
N ARG A 279 -20.56 -3.50 18.88
CA ARG A 279 -20.32 -4.51 19.94
C ARG A 279 -19.27 -4.08 20.96
N TYR A 280 -18.33 -3.25 20.54
CA TYR A 280 -17.16 -2.89 21.33
C TYR A 280 -17.02 -1.36 21.52
N THR A 281 -18.14 -0.66 21.53
CA THR A 281 -18.20 0.77 21.91
C THR A 281 -17.81 1.00 23.35
#